data_a61901a27f49f1638109a3257e7296ca
#
_entry.id   a61901a27f49f1638109a3257e7296ca
#
_cell.length_a   1.000
_cell.length_b   1.000
_cell.length_c   1.000
_cell.angle_alpha   90.00
_cell.angle_beta   90.00
_cell.angle_gamma   90.00
#
_symmetry.space_group_name_H-M   'P 1'
#
loop_
_entity.id
_entity.type
_entity.pdbx_description
1 polymer ?
#
loop_
_entity_poly.entity_id
_entity_poly.type
_entity_poly.pdbx_seq_one_letter_code
_entity_poly.pdbx_strand_id
1 'polypeptide(L)'
;MSFRSLRVINQDQIAGGKGFGTHPHRDMEIITYMLEGSLEHKDSMGNGSIIQVGDVQRMSAGTGITHSEFNPSATESAHLLQIWILPNQDNVKPSYEQISFSREQKLNQLRLIVSPDGRENSVKIYQDAYVYASILEDGVEVTYTQNPNRYVWIQVARGSVLIGDRLLNAGDAISSDHSDNWALTGQGSAEILIFDLP
;
A
#
# COMPACT_ATOMS: atom_id res chain seq x y z
N MET A 1 13.08 2.24 -9.58
CA MET A 1 12.69 0.83 -9.83
C MET A 1 11.25 0.85 -10.29
N SER A 2 10.85 -0.02 -11.17
CA SER A 2 9.45 -0.09 -11.64
C SER A 2 9.18 -1.55 -12.03
N PHE A 3 8.06 -2.08 -11.60
CA PHE A 3 7.59 -3.41 -11.96
C PHE A 3 6.14 -3.30 -12.47
N ARG A 4 5.97 -3.45 -13.78
CA ARG A 4 4.67 -3.23 -14.45
C ARG A 4 4.14 -1.82 -14.15
N SER A 5 2.89 -1.70 -13.71
CA SER A 5 2.30 -0.42 -13.29
C SER A 5 2.76 0.07 -11.91
N LEU A 6 3.37 -0.80 -11.09
CA LEU A 6 3.94 -0.41 -9.80
C LEU A 6 5.23 0.40 -10.01
N ARG A 7 5.19 1.70 -9.72
CA ARG A 7 6.27 2.63 -9.98
C ARG A 7 7.25 2.75 -8.81
N VAL A 8 6.72 2.87 -7.58
CA VAL A 8 7.50 3.11 -6.36
C VAL A 8 6.84 2.39 -5.19
N ILE A 9 7.65 1.84 -4.31
CA ILE A 9 7.34 1.59 -2.90
C ILE A 9 8.46 2.22 -2.10
N ASN A 10 8.16 3.30 -1.38
CA ASN A 10 9.04 3.88 -0.37
C ASN A 10 8.58 3.41 1.00
N GLN A 11 9.54 3.02 1.83
CA GLN A 11 9.32 2.75 3.24
C GLN A 11 9.96 3.89 4.04
N ASP A 12 9.12 4.78 4.56
CA ASP A 12 9.54 6.02 5.18
C ASP A 12 9.34 5.99 6.70
N GLN A 13 10.35 6.47 7.42
CA GLN A 13 10.25 6.80 8.84
C GLN A 13 10.37 8.31 9.00
N ILE A 14 9.31 8.93 9.52
CA ILE A 14 9.20 10.38 9.65
C ILE A 14 9.23 10.75 11.14
N ALA A 15 10.28 11.43 11.56
CA ALA A 15 10.41 11.91 12.94
C ALA A 15 9.28 12.88 13.31
N GLY A 16 9.02 13.00 14.61
CA GLY A 16 7.99 13.92 15.13
C GLY A 16 8.14 15.35 14.62
N GLY A 17 7.05 15.94 14.16
CA GLY A 17 6.99 17.29 13.59
C GLY A 17 7.70 17.46 12.24
N LYS A 18 8.18 16.37 11.63
CA LYS A 18 8.81 16.38 10.29
C LYS A 18 7.84 15.85 9.25
N GLY A 19 8.22 16.00 7.99
CA GLY A 19 7.38 15.56 6.87
C GLY A 19 7.85 16.15 5.55
N PHE A 20 6.96 16.10 4.57
CA PHE A 20 7.18 16.59 3.22
C PHE A 20 6.37 17.87 3.01
N GLY A 21 7.05 18.97 2.73
CA GLY A 21 6.44 20.25 2.39
C GLY A 21 5.64 20.15 1.10
N THR A 22 4.84 21.18 0.79
CA THR A 22 3.98 21.21 -0.37
C THR A 22 4.76 20.93 -1.65
N HIS A 23 4.35 19.90 -2.40
CA HIS A 23 4.94 19.47 -3.65
C HIS A 23 3.86 18.97 -4.62
N PRO A 24 4.12 19.04 -5.94
CA PRO A 24 3.12 18.67 -6.96
C PRO A 24 3.23 17.20 -7.39
N HIS A 25 2.07 16.66 -7.81
CA HIS A 25 1.96 15.41 -8.58
C HIS A 25 1.03 15.57 -9.77
N ARG A 26 1.21 14.73 -10.77
CA ARG A 26 0.36 14.63 -11.96
C ARG A 26 0.33 13.19 -12.45
N ASP A 27 -0.86 12.73 -12.90
CA ASP A 27 -1.07 11.42 -13.51
C ASP A 27 -0.39 10.28 -12.73
N MET A 28 -0.73 10.20 -11.44
CA MET A 28 -0.21 9.19 -10.52
C MET A 28 -1.29 8.79 -9.51
N GLU A 29 -1.40 7.50 -9.24
CA GLU A 29 -2.14 6.95 -8.11
C GLU A 29 -1.16 6.80 -6.94
N ILE A 30 -1.36 7.58 -5.88
CA ILE A 30 -0.49 7.62 -4.70
C ILE A 30 -1.26 7.05 -3.54
N ILE A 31 -0.72 6.00 -2.92
CA ILE A 31 -1.34 5.27 -1.82
C ILE A 31 -0.43 5.35 -0.60
N THR A 32 -0.99 5.74 0.53
CA THR A 32 -0.32 5.70 1.84
C THR A 32 -0.88 4.56 2.67
N TYR A 33 -0.01 3.66 3.11
CA TYR A 33 -0.31 2.55 4.02
C TYR A 33 0.45 2.74 5.31
N MET A 34 -0.27 3.07 6.39
CA MET A 34 0.35 3.36 7.69
C MET A 34 0.72 2.08 8.43
N LEU A 35 1.97 2.02 8.87
CA LEU A 35 2.49 0.95 9.72
C LEU A 35 2.52 1.40 11.19
N GLU A 36 3.05 2.58 11.52
CA GLU A 36 3.13 3.12 12.88
C GLU A 36 2.85 4.61 12.90
N GLY A 37 2.32 5.08 14.04
CA GLY A 37 2.03 6.50 14.23
C GLY A 37 0.89 7.00 13.36
N SER A 38 1.02 8.23 12.88
CA SER A 38 0.02 8.87 12.01
C SER A 38 0.67 9.89 11.08
N LEU A 39 -0.04 10.24 10.00
CA LEU A 39 0.39 11.21 9.01
C LEU A 39 -0.73 12.22 8.75
N GLU A 40 -0.45 13.51 8.88
CA GLU A 40 -1.37 14.57 8.48
C GLU A 40 -1.17 14.86 6.99
N HIS A 41 -2.24 14.72 6.21
CA HIS A 41 -2.30 15.05 4.79
C HIS A 41 -3.09 16.34 4.58
N LYS A 42 -2.58 17.23 3.73
CA LYS A 42 -3.30 18.42 3.23
C LYS A 42 -3.05 18.59 1.75
N ASP A 43 -4.11 18.88 0.98
CA ASP A 43 -4.00 19.05 -0.47
C ASP A 43 -4.69 20.30 -1.02
N SER A 44 -4.42 20.61 -2.29
CA SER A 44 -4.94 21.78 -2.98
C SER A 44 -6.44 21.68 -3.34
N MET A 45 -7.09 20.53 -3.11
CA MET A 45 -8.55 20.37 -3.25
C MET A 45 -9.27 20.80 -1.96
N GLY A 46 -8.54 21.08 -0.88
CA GLY A 46 -9.08 21.44 0.43
C GLY A 46 -9.30 20.25 1.35
N ASN A 47 -8.80 19.06 0.99
CA ASN A 47 -8.80 17.94 1.94
C ASN A 47 -7.73 18.16 3.00
N GLY A 48 -8.09 17.81 4.25
CA GLY A 48 -7.19 17.69 5.39
C GLY A 48 -7.63 16.50 6.22
N SER A 49 -6.73 15.57 6.46
CA SER A 49 -7.02 14.35 7.22
C SER A 49 -5.81 13.86 7.99
N ILE A 50 -6.08 13.09 9.05
CA ILE A 50 -5.07 12.29 9.74
C ILE A 50 -5.24 10.85 9.27
N ILE A 51 -4.17 10.28 8.73
CA ILE A 51 -4.08 8.89 8.32
C ILE A 51 -3.44 8.12 9.48
N GLN A 52 -4.11 7.09 9.97
CA GLN A 52 -3.69 6.29 11.13
C GLN A 52 -3.37 4.86 10.74
N VAL A 53 -2.77 4.10 11.65
CA VAL A 53 -2.56 2.66 11.46
C VAL A 53 -3.90 1.96 11.19
N GLY A 54 -3.93 1.18 10.12
CA GLY A 54 -5.16 0.54 9.62
C GLY A 54 -5.81 1.31 8.48
N ASP A 55 -5.50 2.60 8.29
CA ASP A 55 -6.00 3.35 7.15
C ASP A 55 -5.20 3.06 5.88
N VAL A 56 -5.91 3.06 4.78
CA VAL A 56 -5.38 3.11 3.42
C VAL A 56 -5.91 4.39 2.80
N GLN A 57 -5.00 5.30 2.50
CA GLN A 57 -5.32 6.56 1.83
C GLN A 57 -4.88 6.50 0.38
N ARG A 58 -5.69 7.05 -0.52
CA ARG A 58 -5.34 7.21 -1.91
C ARG A 58 -5.60 8.65 -2.37
N MET A 59 -4.64 9.18 -3.11
CA MET A 59 -4.75 10.42 -3.86
C MET A 59 -4.50 10.12 -5.33
N SER A 60 -5.53 10.33 -6.18
CA SER A 60 -5.35 10.34 -7.63
C SER A 60 -4.92 11.74 -8.05
N ALA A 61 -3.72 11.88 -8.58
CA ALA A 61 -3.17 13.19 -8.94
C ALA A 61 -3.77 13.78 -10.22
N GLY A 62 -4.14 12.93 -11.19
CA GLY A 62 -4.84 13.31 -12.42
C GLY A 62 -4.26 14.55 -13.09
N THR A 63 -5.11 15.56 -13.40
CA THR A 63 -4.69 16.80 -14.07
C THR A 63 -3.69 17.65 -13.30
N GLY A 64 -3.42 17.31 -12.04
CA GLY A 64 -2.45 17.96 -11.17
C GLY A 64 -3.01 18.30 -9.79
N ILE A 65 -2.22 18.04 -8.78
CA ILE A 65 -2.52 18.32 -7.38
C ILE A 65 -1.22 18.70 -6.67
N THR A 66 -1.31 19.56 -5.65
CA THR A 66 -0.23 19.76 -4.69
C THR A 66 -0.69 19.28 -3.33
N HIS A 67 0.21 18.66 -2.57
CA HIS A 67 -0.07 18.22 -1.22
C HIS A 67 1.15 18.32 -0.31
N SER A 68 0.91 18.18 0.98
CA SER A 68 1.92 18.10 2.03
C SER A 68 1.56 16.98 3.00
N GLU A 69 2.58 16.35 3.59
CA GLU A 69 2.42 15.23 4.51
C GLU A 69 3.35 15.45 5.70
N PHE A 70 2.81 15.52 6.91
CA PHE A 70 3.58 15.75 8.13
C PHE A 70 3.20 14.75 9.21
N ASN A 71 4.17 14.33 10.00
CA ASN A 71 3.91 13.63 11.25
C ASN A 71 3.39 14.64 12.29
N PRO A 72 2.11 14.52 12.72
CA PRO A 72 1.51 15.45 13.66
C PRO A 72 2.00 15.26 15.11
N SER A 73 2.63 14.12 15.45
CA SER A 73 3.24 13.91 16.76
C SER A 73 4.45 14.83 16.91
N ALA A 74 4.65 15.36 18.10
CA ALA A 74 5.85 16.16 18.41
C ALA A 74 7.07 15.28 18.73
N THR A 75 6.88 14.04 19.14
CA THR A 75 7.91 13.19 19.75
C THR A 75 8.07 11.83 19.13
N GLU A 76 6.99 11.23 18.64
CA GLU A 76 7.01 9.87 18.12
C GLU A 76 7.19 9.84 16.60
N SER A 77 7.90 8.86 16.10
CA SER A 77 8.06 8.67 14.66
C SER A 77 6.82 8.03 14.05
N ALA A 78 6.52 8.40 12.80
CA ALA A 78 5.58 7.69 11.95
C ALA A 78 6.34 6.76 11.00
N HIS A 79 5.77 5.59 10.69
CA HIS A 79 6.31 4.61 9.75
C HIS A 79 5.23 4.22 8.75
N LEU A 80 5.52 4.30 7.46
CA LEU A 80 4.54 4.06 6.39
C LEU A 80 5.20 3.48 5.14
N LEU A 81 4.36 2.91 4.28
CA LEU A 81 4.68 2.66 2.88
C LEU A 81 3.98 3.70 2.02
N GLN A 82 4.73 4.42 1.19
CA GLN A 82 4.19 5.25 0.14
C GLN A 82 4.34 4.53 -1.20
N ILE A 83 3.22 4.26 -1.84
CA ILE A 83 3.10 3.40 -3.01
C ILE A 83 2.59 4.24 -4.17
N TRP A 84 3.30 4.20 -5.31
CA TRP A 84 2.89 4.89 -6.52
C TRP A 84 2.60 3.87 -7.62
N ILE A 85 1.38 3.96 -8.18
CA ILE A 85 0.93 3.12 -9.28
C ILE A 85 0.63 4.05 -10.47
N LEU A 86 1.17 3.70 -11.64
CA LEU A 86 0.86 4.42 -12.89
C LEU A 86 -0.61 4.20 -13.22
N PRO A 87 -1.41 5.25 -13.45
CA PRO A 87 -2.80 5.08 -13.85
C PRO A 87 -2.90 4.51 -15.28
N ASN A 88 -4.04 3.90 -15.59
CA ASN A 88 -4.37 3.47 -16.97
C ASN A 88 -5.15 4.56 -17.75
N GLN A 89 -5.42 5.70 -17.10
CA GLN A 89 -6.13 6.84 -17.67
C GLN A 89 -5.48 8.13 -17.17
N ASP A 90 -4.97 8.92 -18.10
CA ASP A 90 -4.38 10.24 -17.81
C ASP A 90 -5.44 11.33 -17.68
N ASN A 91 -5.04 12.44 -17.05
CA ASN A 91 -5.84 13.66 -16.90
C ASN A 91 -7.21 13.43 -16.23
N VAL A 92 -7.34 12.44 -15.36
CA VAL A 92 -8.53 12.28 -14.53
C VAL A 92 -8.67 13.48 -13.59
N LYS A 93 -9.88 13.74 -13.11
CA LYS A 93 -10.08 14.75 -12.06
C LYS A 93 -9.36 14.28 -10.78
N PRO A 94 -8.54 15.13 -10.15
CA PRO A 94 -7.91 14.81 -8.86
C PRO A 94 -8.96 14.39 -7.82
N SER A 95 -8.63 13.41 -7.03
CA SER A 95 -9.56 12.89 -6.02
C SER A 95 -8.82 12.28 -4.83
N TYR A 96 -9.51 12.22 -3.71
CA TYR A 96 -9.02 11.69 -2.44
C TYR A 96 -9.99 10.65 -1.89
N GLU A 97 -9.47 9.59 -1.30
CA GLU A 97 -10.24 8.56 -0.59
C GLU A 97 -9.42 7.99 0.55
N GLN A 98 -10.05 7.70 1.68
CA GLN A 98 -9.43 7.06 2.84
C GLN A 98 -10.42 6.08 3.45
N ILE A 99 -9.98 4.83 3.63
CA ILE A 99 -10.78 3.75 4.22
C ILE A 99 -9.95 3.09 5.31
N SER A 100 -10.59 2.82 6.45
CA SER A 100 -9.96 2.12 7.57
C SER A 100 -10.25 0.61 7.49
N PHE A 101 -9.20 -0.19 7.64
CA PHE A 101 -9.25 -1.65 7.70
C PHE A 101 -8.73 -2.09 9.06
N SER A 102 -9.60 -2.67 9.87
CA SER A 102 -9.20 -3.14 11.19
C SER A 102 -8.15 -4.25 11.12
N ARG A 103 -7.46 -4.50 12.23
CA ARG A 103 -6.50 -5.60 12.32
C ARG A 103 -7.18 -6.95 12.03
N GLU A 104 -8.38 -7.16 12.53
CA GLU A 104 -9.15 -8.40 12.39
C GLU A 104 -9.52 -8.69 10.92
N GLN A 105 -9.76 -7.66 10.13
CA GLN A 105 -10.04 -7.80 8.70
C GLN A 105 -8.83 -8.26 7.87
N LYS A 106 -7.63 -8.09 8.41
CA LYS A 106 -6.36 -8.48 7.77
C LYS A 106 -5.70 -9.70 8.44
N LEU A 107 -6.16 -10.07 9.64
CA LEU A 107 -5.52 -11.11 10.44
C LEU A 107 -5.73 -12.49 9.82
N ASN A 108 -4.63 -13.15 9.46
CA ASN A 108 -4.58 -14.52 8.93
C ASN A 108 -5.45 -14.72 7.68
N GLN A 109 -5.67 -13.66 6.92
CA GLN A 109 -6.42 -13.69 5.67
C GLN A 109 -5.95 -12.56 4.74
N LEU A 110 -6.18 -12.74 3.44
CA LEU A 110 -5.92 -11.70 2.44
C LEU A 110 -7.13 -10.75 2.40
N ARG A 111 -6.91 -9.50 2.76
CA ARG A 111 -7.92 -8.44 2.67
C ARG A 111 -7.64 -7.57 1.45
N LEU A 112 -8.58 -7.49 0.51
CA LEU A 112 -8.52 -6.54 -0.60
C LEU A 112 -8.64 -5.12 -0.05
N ILE A 113 -7.61 -4.29 -0.26
CA ILE A 113 -7.54 -2.91 0.25
C ILE A 113 -7.58 -1.87 -0.87
N VAL A 114 -7.20 -2.25 -2.11
CA VAL A 114 -7.25 -1.36 -3.28
C VAL A 114 -7.73 -2.17 -4.48
N SER A 115 -8.62 -1.59 -5.31
CA SER A 115 -9.11 -2.21 -6.55
C SER A 115 -9.55 -1.16 -7.59
N PRO A 116 -9.75 -1.55 -8.87
CA PRO A 116 -10.24 -0.64 -9.92
C PRO A 116 -11.66 -0.12 -9.70
N ASP A 117 -12.49 -0.86 -8.99
CA ASP A 117 -13.92 -0.63 -8.87
C ASP A 117 -14.43 -0.41 -7.44
N GLY A 118 -13.54 -0.47 -6.45
CA GLY A 118 -13.91 -0.31 -5.03
C GLY A 118 -14.68 -1.50 -4.45
N ARG A 119 -14.63 -2.69 -5.12
CA ARG A 119 -15.28 -3.90 -4.60
C ARG A 119 -14.79 -4.24 -3.20
N GLU A 120 -15.61 -4.94 -2.43
CA GLU A 120 -15.33 -5.33 -1.05
C GLU A 120 -14.98 -4.14 -0.13
N ASN A 121 -15.49 -2.96 -0.46
CA ASN A 121 -15.16 -1.73 0.26
C ASN A 121 -13.64 -1.43 0.27
N SER A 122 -12.96 -1.72 -0.84
CA SER A 122 -11.57 -1.33 -1.06
C SER A 122 -11.48 0.08 -1.64
N VAL A 123 -10.35 0.72 -1.46
CA VAL A 123 -10.06 2.03 -2.07
C VAL A 123 -9.99 1.90 -3.58
N LYS A 124 -10.63 2.82 -4.31
CA LYS A 124 -10.67 2.79 -5.77
C LYS A 124 -9.46 3.48 -6.38
N ILE A 125 -8.85 2.87 -7.44
CA ILE A 125 -7.78 3.47 -8.25
C ILE A 125 -8.09 3.43 -9.73
N TYR A 126 -7.43 4.29 -10.51
CA TYR A 126 -7.50 4.31 -11.98
C TYR A 126 -6.40 3.42 -12.60
N GLN A 127 -6.40 2.16 -12.19
CA GLN A 127 -5.54 1.12 -12.78
C GLN A 127 -6.19 -0.24 -12.59
N ASP A 128 -5.98 -1.17 -13.53
CA ASP A 128 -6.36 -2.58 -13.38
C ASP A 128 -5.36 -3.29 -12.44
N ALA A 129 -5.34 -2.85 -11.20
CA ALA A 129 -4.48 -3.41 -10.17
C ALA A 129 -5.28 -3.67 -8.89
N TYR A 130 -4.90 -4.73 -8.19
CA TYR A 130 -5.48 -5.10 -6.89
C TYR A 130 -4.37 -5.15 -5.87
N VAL A 131 -4.63 -4.59 -4.68
CA VAL A 131 -3.70 -4.70 -3.57
C VAL A 131 -4.39 -5.38 -2.41
N TYR A 132 -3.76 -6.43 -1.92
CA TYR A 132 -4.19 -7.16 -0.73
C TYR A 132 -3.21 -6.89 0.41
N ALA A 133 -3.73 -6.82 1.64
CA ALA A 133 -2.94 -6.78 2.87
C ALA A 133 -3.27 -7.99 3.73
N SER A 134 -2.26 -8.51 4.44
CA SER A 134 -2.45 -9.56 5.44
C SER A 134 -1.51 -9.35 6.62
N ILE A 135 -2.01 -9.64 7.81
CA ILE A 135 -1.21 -9.77 9.03
C ILE A 135 -1.20 -11.26 9.38
N LEU A 136 -0.03 -11.87 9.40
CA LEU A 136 0.15 -13.29 9.66
C LEU A 136 0.69 -13.51 11.07
N GLU A 137 0.08 -14.41 11.80
CA GLU A 137 0.64 -14.94 13.05
C GLU A 137 1.66 -16.04 12.75
N ASP A 138 2.43 -16.41 13.75
CA ASP A 138 3.48 -17.43 13.64
C ASP A 138 2.92 -18.77 13.15
N GLY A 139 3.54 -19.30 12.09
CA GLY A 139 3.16 -20.58 11.50
C GLY A 139 1.85 -20.57 10.70
N VAL A 140 1.13 -19.45 10.64
CA VAL A 140 -0.11 -19.35 9.85
C VAL A 140 0.22 -19.10 8.39
N GLU A 141 -0.42 -19.86 7.51
CA GLU A 141 -0.28 -19.75 6.07
C GLU A 141 -1.53 -19.12 5.42
N VAL A 142 -1.31 -18.23 4.48
CA VAL A 142 -2.32 -17.78 3.51
C VAL A 142 -1.85 -18.09 2.11
N THR A 143 -2.78 -18.40 1.22
CA THR A 143 -2.47 -18.72 -0.18
C THR A 143 -3.06 -17.64 -1.09
N TYR A 144 -2.24 -17.15 -2.01
CA TYR A 144 -2.66 -16.29 -3.13
C TYR A 144 -2.47 -17.02 -4.45
N THR A 145 -3.56 -17.17 -5.22
CA THR A 145 -3.51 -17.77 -6.56
C THR A 145 -3.42 -16.66 -7.60
N GLN A 146 -2.30 -16.60 -8.28
CA GLN A 146 -2.06 -15.65 -9.36
C GLN A 146 -2.82 -16.07 -10.61
N ASN A 147 -3.67 -15.19 -11.15
CA ASN A 147 -4.36 -15.44 -12.40
C ASN A 147 -3.39 -15.44 -13.60
N PRO A 148 -3.64 -16.24 -14.63
CA PRO A 148 -2.90 -16.15 -15.87
C PRO A 148 -2.89 -14.74 -16.46
N ASN A 149 -1.77 -14.32 -17.05
CA ASN A 149 -1.55 -12.97 -17.61
C ASN A 149 -1.58 -11.82 -16.59
N ARG A 150 -1.44 -12.11 -15.32
CA ARG A 150 -1.24 -11.12 -14.25
C ARG A 150 0.18 -11.23 -13.70
N TYR A 151 0.65 -10.16 -13.09
CA TYR A 151 1.98 -10.04 -12.50
C TYR A 151 1.83 -9.79 -11.01
N VAL A 152 2.67 -10.45 -10.21
CA VAL A 152 2.59 -10.35 -8.75
C VAL A 152 3.87 -9.74 -8.19
N TRP A 153 3.69 -8.79 -7.26
CA TRP A 153 4.73 -8.31 -6.37
C TRP A 153 4.26 -8.51 -4.94
N ILE A 154 5.07 -9.19 -4.12
CA ILE A 154 4.80 -9.40 -2.69
C ILE A 154 5.84 -8.63 -1.91
N GLN A 155 5.39 -7.68 -1.10
CA GLN A 155 6.22 -6.85 -0.23
C GLN A 155 6.04 -7.29 1.22
N VAL A 156 7.13 -7.58 1.93
CA VAL A 156 7.10 -7.73 3.38
C VAL A 156 7.23 -6.35 4.01
N ALA A 157 6.15 -5.89 4.65
CA ALA A 157 6.10 -4.60 5.32
C ALA A 157 6.67 -4.65 6.73
N ARG A 158 6.43 -5.79 7.44
CA ARG A 158 6.91 -6.07 8.80
C ARG A 158 7.17 -7.54 9.02
N GLY A 159 8.06 -7.85 9.95
CA GLY A 159 8.37 -9.22 10.38
C GLY A 159 9.03 -10.03 9.29
N SER A 160 8.74 -11.32 9.26
CA SER A 160 9.34 -12.27 8.31
C SER A 160 8.29 -13.25 7.80
N VAL A 161 8.41 -13.64 6.53
CA VAL A 161 7.49 -14.54 5.83
C VAL A 161 8.30 -15.59 5.08
N LEU A 162 7.91 -16.84 5.21
CA LEU A 162 8.42 -17.94 4.39
C LEU A 162 7.55 -18.06 3.13
N ILE A 163 8.18 -18.02 1.95
CA ILE A 163 7.53 -18.20 0.65
C ILE A 163 8.26 -19.35 -0.07
N GLY A 164 7.64 -20.52 -0.14
CA GLY A 164 8.32 -21.73 -0.57
C GLY A 164 9.49 -22.05 0.39
N ASP A 165 10.72 -22.04 -0.13
CA ASP A 165 11.97 -22.24 0.63
C ASP A 165 12.70 -20.93 0.99
N ARG A 166 12.10 -19.77 0.66
CA ARG A 166 12.72 -18.44 0.84
C ARG A 166 12.15 -17.73 2.04
N LEU A 167 13.02 -17.38 2.98
CA LEU A 167 12.69 -16.47 4.08
C LEU A 167 12.90 -15.03 3.61
N LEU A 168 11.83 -14.23 3.64
CA LEU A 168 11.85 -12.80 3.36
C LEU A 168 11.59 -12.02 4.66
N ASN A 169 12.35 -10.96 4.87
CA ASN A 169 12.26 -10.08 6.03
C ASN A 169 11.64 -8.73 5.66
N ALA A 170 11.27 -7.94 6.66
CA ALA A 170 10.78 -6.57 6.44
C ALA A 170 11.69 -5.78 5.50
N GLY A 171 11.11 -5.19 4.46
CA GLY A 171 11.81 -4.50 3.38
C GLY A 171 12.10 -5.37 2.15
N ASP A 172 12.14 -6.70 2.30
CA ASP A 172 12.32 -7.61 1.17
C ASP A 172 11.04 -7.72 0.33
N ALA A 173 11.22 -8.10 -0.93
CA ALA A 173 10.12 -8.38 -1.83
C ALA A 173 10.46 -9.50 -2.82
N ILE A 174 9.42 -10.14 -3.34
CA ILE A 174 9.51 -11.10 -4.44
C ILE A 174 8.49 -10.72 -5.52
N SER A 175 8.85 -10.94 -6.77
CA SER A 175 7.95 -10.70 -7.90
C SER A 175 7.95 -11.89 -8.87
N SER A 176 6.85 -12.07 -9.58
CA SER A 176 6.71 -13.07 -10.63
C SER A 176 5.89 -12.57 -11.81
N ASP A 177 6.30 -13.02 -13.00
CA ASP A 177 5.61 -12.86 -14.26
C ASP A 177 4.96 -14.17 -14.76
N HIS A 178 4.97 -15.20 -13.93
CA HIS A 178 4.40 -16.53 -14.24
C HIS A 178 3.25 -16.82 -13.27
N SER A 179 2.19 -17.46 -13.77
CA SER A 179 1.10 -17.95 -12.92
C SER A 179 1.63 -18.92 -11.88
N ASP A 180 1.35 -18.65 -10.62
CA ASP A 180 1.80 -19.47 -9.50
C ASP A 180 0.77 -19.47 -8.36
N ASN A 181 0.92 -20.42 -7.44
CA ASN A 181 0.23 -20.42 -6.15
C ASN A 181 1.25 -20.04 -5.07
N TRP A 182 1.01 -18.89 -4.48
CA TRP A 182 1.88 -18.32 -3.46
C TRP A 182 1.40 -18.73 -2.07
N ALA A 183 2.09 -19.67 -1.44
CA ALA A 183 1.91 -19.99 -0.04
C ALA A 183 2.83 -19.08 0.79
N LEU A 184 2.24 -18.31 1.71
CA LEU A 184 2.93 -17.32 2.54
C LEU A 184 2.71 -17.66 3.99
N THR A 185 3.76 -18.12 4.67
CA THR A 185 3.69 -18.54 6.07
C THR A 185 4.40 -17.54 6.97
N GLY A 186 3.70 -17.03 7.98
CA GLY A 186 4.29 -16.12 8.97
C GLY A 186 5.40 -16.80 9.78
N GLN A 187 6.50 -16.08 9.95
CA GLN A 187 7.60 -16.46 10.84
C GLN A 187 7.67 -15.43 11.98
N GLY A 188 6.99 -15.71 13.09
CA GLY A 188 6.56 -14.69 14.02
C GLY A 188 5.39 -13.87 13.48
N SER A 189 5.17 -12.66 14.01
CA SER A 189 4.16 -11.76 13.46
C SER A 189 4.70 -11.04 12.23
N ALA A 190 4.00 -11.12 11.11
CA ALA A 190 4.38 -10.48 9.85
C ALA A 190 3.23 -9.67 9.25
N GLU A 191 3.53 -8.64 8.47
CA GLU A 191 2.57 -7.89 7.66
C GLU A 191 3.07 -7.79 6.23
N ILE A 192 2.21 -8.16 5.28
CA ILE A 192 2.54 -8.23 3.85
C ILE A 192 1.53 -7.46 3.02
N LEU A 193 2.01 -6.96 1.86
CA LEU A 193 1.18 -6.47 0.78
C LEU A 193 1.41 -7.32 -0.47
N ILE A 194 0.33 -7.70 -1.16
CA ILE A 194 0.37 -8.37 -2.46
C ILE A 194 -0.21 -7.43 -3.50
N PHE A 195 0.56 -7.13 -4.54
CA PHE A 195 0.13 -6.36 -5.69
C PHE A 195 -0.10 -7.31 -6.86
N ASP A 196 -1.32 -7.36 -7.34
CA ASP A 196 -1.73 -8.08 -8.54
C ASP A 196 -1.89 -7.05 -9.65
N LEU A 197 -1.04 -7.11 -10.66
CA LEU A 197 -0.81 -6.07 -11.65
C LEU A 197 -1.12 -6.57 -13.08
N PRO A 198 -1.49 -5.67 -14.01
CA PRO A 198 -1.72 -6.00 -15.42
C PRO A 198 -0.43 -6.25 -16.19
#